data_653956774237c2b27aa049037e732791
#
_entry.id   653956774237c2b27aa049037e732791
#
_cell.length_a   1.000
_cell.length_b   1.000
_cell.length_c   1.000
_cell.angle_alpha   90.00
_cell.angle_beta   90.00
_cell.angle_gamma   90.00
#
_symmetry.space_group_name_H-M   'P 1'
#
loop_
_entity.id
_entity.type
_entity.pdbx_description
1 polymer ?
#
loop_
_entity_poly.entity_id
_entity_poly.type
_entity_poly.pdbx_seq_one_letter_code
_entity_poly.pdbx_strand_id
1 'polypeptide(L)'
;YQVTTMVDFGTKVLGTQNATLQHLSDFKKDISDSRTFSFLHELEMLLESGLIKGGDLNNAIVYVDKPLSEETMERLKKAFNKDSISVTSNGILDNLTLHYPNEAARHKLLDVIGDLALIGTRIQGKVIANKPGHFVNTQFAKKLSKIIKLERRNNVPNIDLNQTPVMDVNAIMDMLPHRPPFLFVDKVYELSPNHVIGCKNVTMNETFFQGHFPGAPVMPGVLIVEAMAQTGGILVLNTVPDPENYLTFFMKMDKVKFKQKVVPGDTLIFSCSLITPIRRGICHMQGYAYANGKLCAEAELMAQI
;
A
#
# COMPACT_ATOMS: atom_id res chain seq x y z
N TYR A 1 -11.55 1.55 11.29
CA TYR A 1 -10.40 2.43 11.31
C TYR A 1 -10.76 3.73 12.00
N GLN A 2 -10.22 3.95 13.18
CA GLN A 2 -10.39 5.16 13.99
C GLN A 2 -9.04 5.88 14.07
N VAL A 3 -9.03 7.21 13.96
CA VAL A 3 -7.81 8.02 14.09
C VAL A 3 -8.04 9.13 15.08
N THR A 4 -7.10 9.28 16.00
CA THR A 4 -7.07 10.40 16.95
C THR A 4 -5.72 11.11 16.83
N THR A 5 -5.74 12.42 16.73
CA THR A 5 -4.53 13.25 16.77
C THR A 5 -4.58 14.21 17.96
N MET A 6 -3.43 14.44 18.53
CA MET A 6 -3.22 15.49 19.52
C MET A 6 -2.04 16.35 19.04
N VAL A 7 -2.23 17.65 19.03
CA VAL A 7 -1.21 18.64 18.67
C VAL A 7 -0.96 19.59 19.82
N ASP A 8 0.30 19.94 20.00
CA ASP A 8 0.76 20.93 20.96
C ASP A 8 2.10 21.47 20.46
N PHE A 9 2.11 22.71 20.05
CA PHE A 9 3.29 23.38 19.52
C PHE A 9 3.97 24.28 20.56
N GLY A 10 3.52 24.25 21.82
CA GLY A 10 4.07 25.05 22.91
C GLY A 10 3.78 26.55 22.79
N THR A 11 2.84 26.95 21.92
CA THR A 11 2.45 28.37 21.75
C THR A 11 1.13 28.65 22.46
N LYS A 12 1.01 29.83 23.01
CA LYS A 12 -0.24 30.27 23.66
C LYS A 12 -1.37 30.46 22.65
N VAL A 13 -1.04 30.79 21.41
CA VAL A 13 -2.00 31.09 20.33
C VAL A 13 -2.78 29.88 19.89
N LEU A 14 -2.11 28.75 19.68
CA LEU A 14 -2.75 27.51 19.23
C LEU A 14 -3.17 26.63 20.41
N GLY A 15 -2.37 26.59 21.47
CA GLY A 15 -2.60 25.70 22.61
C GLY A 15 -2.51 24.23 22.26
N THR A 16 -3.05 23.39 23.13
CA THR A 16 -3.20 21.95 22.88
C THR A 16 -4.56 21.69 22.27
N GLN A 17 -4.59 20.98 21.15
CA GLN A 17 -5.82 20.58 20.47
C GLN A 17 -5.82 19.08 20.18
N ASN A 18 -7.01 18.51 20.09
CA ASN A 18 -7.19 17.14 19.64
C ASN A 18 -8.32 17.04 18.59
N ALA A 19 -8.27 16.02 17.78
CA ALA A 19 -9.33 15.65 16.86
C ALA A 19 -9.42 14.13 16.75
N THR A 20 -10.63 13.60 16.58
CA THR A 20 -10.88 12.17 16.42
C THR A 20 -11.85 11.94 15.28
N LEU A 21 -11.49 11.04 14.36
CA LEU A 21 -12.38 10.48 13.35
C LEU A 21 -12.74 9.06 13.78
N GLN A 22 -14.02 8.83 14.08
CA GLN A 22 -14.52 7.53 14.53
C GLN A 22 -14.70 6.56 13.36
N HIS A 23 -15.26 7.05 12.25
CA HIS A 23 -15.52 6.27 11.07
C HIS A 23 -14.99 6.99 9.82
N LEU A 24 -14.38 6.26 8.91
CA LEU A 24 -13.82 6.85 7.69
C LEU A 24 -14.92 7.45 6.78
N SER A 25 -16.15 6.97 6.89
CA SER A 25 -17.33 7.54 6.20
C SER A 25 -17.58 9.01 6.55
N ASP A 26 -17.19 9.44 7.75
CA ASP A 26 -17.42 10.79 8.24
C ASP A 26 -16.32 11.78 7.82
N PHE A 27 -15.29 11.29 7.12
CA PHE A 27 -14.13 12.08 6.69
C PHE A 27 -14.52 13.34 5.92
N LYS A 28 -15.43 13.21 4.95
CA LYS A 28 -15.87 14.34 4.14
C LYS A 28 -16.56 15.43 4.98
N LYS A 29 -17.37 15.03 5.96
CA LYS A 29 -18.12 15.94 6.83
C LYS A 29 -17.25 16.60 7.89
N ASP A 30 -16.34 15.81 8.49
CA ASP A 30 -15.69 16.22 9.74
C ASP A 30 -14.24 16.67 9.55
N ILE A 31 -13.59 16.31 8.43
CA ILE A 31 -12.15 16.50 8.27
C ILE A 31 -11.76 17.21 6.98
N SER A 32 -12.43 16.92 5.83
CA SER A 32 -11.97 17.35 4.50
C SER A 32 -11.73 18.84 4.35
N ASP A 33 -12.51 19.67 5.04
CA ASP A 33 -12.49 21.12 4.91
C ASP A 33 -11.47 21.79 5.85
N SER A 34 -10.66 20.99 6.56
CA SER A 34 -9.65 21.51 7.49
C SER A 34 -8.43 22.03 6.72
N ARG A 35 -8.20 23.32 6.81
CA ARG A 35 -7.10 24.01 6.12
C ARG A 35 -5.75 23.75 6.79
N THR A 36 -4.69 23.83 6.00
CA THR A 36 -3.32 23.83 6.52
C THR A 36 -3.07 25.07 7.39
N PHE A 37 -2.06 25.00 8.22
CA PHE A 37 -1.67 26.11 9.07
C PHE A 37 -0.15 26.24 9.16
N SER A 38 0.30 27.44 9.51
CA SER A 38 1.68 27.79 9.80
C SER A 38 1.73 28.80 10.92
N PHE A 39 2.88 28.96 11.55
CA PHE A 39 3.15 30.06 12.47
C PHE A 39 3.76 31.23 11.72
N LEU A 40 3.58 32.44 12.25
CA LEU A 40 4.10 33.66 11.62
C LEU A 40 5.61 33.60 11.40
N HIS A 41 6.36 33.09 12.37
CA HIS A 41 7.82 32.97 12.25
C HIS A 41 8.26 31.99 11.13
N GLU A 42 7.50 30.92 10.91
CA GLU A 42 7.74 29.97 9.79
C GLU A 42 7.40 30.60 8.45
N LEU A 43 6.29 31.35 8.39
CA LEU A 43 5.86 32.06 7.19
C LEU A 43 6.90 33.09 6.74
N GLU A 44 7.52 33.81 7.65
CA GLU A 44 8.59 34.77 7.33
C GLU A 44 9.80 34.07 6.71
N MET A 45 10.24 32.96 7.26
CA MET A 45 11.35 32.16 6.69
C MET A 45 11.01 31.64 5.28
N LEU A 46 9.75 31.23 5.06
CA LEU A 46 9.29 30.76 3.75
C LEU A 46 9.22 31.90 2.71
N LEU A 47 8.81 33.11 3.16
CA LEU A 47 8.83 34.30 2.31
C LEU A 47 10.26 34.68 1.89
N GLU A 48 11.22 34.65 2.84
CA GLU A 48 12.64 34.95 2.56
C GLU A 48 13.28 33.96 1.60
N SER A 49 12.91 32.70 1.69
CA SER A 49 13.41 31.63 0.82
C SER A 49 12.68 31.51 -0.51
N GLY A 50 11.65 32.32 -0.78
CA GLY A 50 10.85 32.26 -2.02
C GLY A 50 10.08 30.95 -2.21
N LEU A 51 9.79 30.23 -1.12
CA LEU A 51 9.18 28.92 -1.14
C LEU A 51 7.64 28.94 -1.06
N ILE A 52 7.03 30.12 -0.92
CA ILE A 52 5.56 30.22 -0.94
C ILE A 52 5.07 30.11 -2.39
N LYS A 53 4.60 28.91 -2.75
CA LYS A 53 4.03 28.63 -4.07
C LYS A 53 2.54 28.33 -3.91
N GLY A 54 1.68 29.33 -4.14
CA GLY A 54 0.22 29.14 -4.20
C GLY A 54 -0.52 29.10 -2.86
N GLY A 55 0.12 29.40 -1.74
CA GLY A 55 -0.58 29.65 -0.48
C GLY A 55 -1.15 31.05 -0.44
N ASP A 56 -2.42 31.21 -0.08
CA ASP A 56 -3.03 32.50 0.24
C ASP A 56 -3.67 32.46 1.64
N LEU A 57 -4.07 33.63 2.15
CA LEU A 57 -4.68 33.76 3.48
C LEU A 57 -6.10 33.16 3.58
N ASN A 58 -6.67 32.64 2.50
CA ASN A 58 -7.97 31.96 2.52
C ASN A 58 -7.82 30.45 2.66
N ASN A 59 -6.72 29.88 2.14
CA ASN A 59 -6.50 28.44 2.14
C ASN A 59 -5.50 27.94 3.20
N ALA A 60 -4.88 28.86 3.96
CA ALA A 60 -3.98 28.54 5.06
C ALA A 60 -4.25 29.44 6.28
N ILE A 61 -4.22 28.82 7.46
CA ILE A 61 -4.36 29.52 8.73
C ILE A 61 -2.96 29.96 9.19
N VAL A 62 -2.77 31.25 9.47
CA VAL A 62 -1.51 31.75 10.04
C VAL A 62 -1.72 32.16 11.48
N TYR A 63 -1.06 31.44 12.40
CA TYR A 63 -1.07 31.76 13.82
C TYR A 63 0.05 32.75 14.13
N VAL A 64 -0.34 33.89 14.74
CA VAL A 64 0.57 34.97 15.12
C VAL A 64 1.11 34.67 16.51
N ASP A 65 2.25 34.06 16.59
CA ASP A 65 2.90 33.57 17.82
C ASP A 65 3.91 34.57 18.41
N LYS A 66 4.11 35.68 17.71
CA LYS A 66 4.98 36.80 18.15
C LYS A 66 4.37 38.16 17.75
N PRO A 67 4.76 39.28 18.40
CA PRO A 67 4.31 40.59 17.97
C PRO A 67 4.67 40.87 16.51
N LEU A 68 3.73 41.44 15.77
CA LEU A 68 3.94 41.93 14.41
C LEU A 68 4.64 43.28 14.45
N SER A 69 5.80 43.36 13.76
CA SER A 69 6.43 44.66 13.48
C SER A 69 5.75 45.35 12.27
N GLU A 70 5.87 46.66 12.17
CA GLU A 70 5.37 47.37 10.98
C GLU A 70 6.05 46.88 9.70
N GLU A 71 7.34 46.58 9.76
CA GLU A 71 8.10 46.05 8.64
C GLU A 71 7.54 44.69 8.18
N THR A 72 7.29 43.77 9.11
CA THR A 72 6.68 42.47 8.82
C THR A 72 5.29 42.63 8.21
N MET A 73 4.49 43.54 8.75
CA MET A 73 3.16 43.82 8.23
C MET A 73 3.19 44.30 6.77
N GLU A 74 4.07 45.24 6.44
CA GLU A 74 4.22 45.71 5.06
C GLU A 74 4.73 44.61 4.10
N ARG A 75 5.63 43.76 4.54
CA ARG A 75 6.10 42.61 3.75
C ARG A 75 4.97 41.63 3.48
N LEU A 76 4.13 41.33 4.49
CA LEU A 76 2.96 40.45 4.33
C LEU A 76 1.91 41.02 3.41
N LYS A 77 1.58 42.34 3.53
CA LYS A 77 0.67 43.02 2.60
C LYS A 77 1.14 42.88 1.17
N LYS A 78 2.40 43.14 0.92
CA LYS A 78 3.01 43.02 -0.41
C LYS A 78 2.98 41.58 -0.93
N ALA A 79 3.33 40.61 -0.06
CA ALA A 79 3.39 39.19 -0.45
C ALA A 79 2.02 38.61 -0.79
N PHE A 80 0.97 39.03 -0.07
CA PHE A 80 -0.40 38.55 -0.28
C PHE A 80 -1.27 39.49 -1.12
N ASN A 81 -0.67 40.57 -1.65
CA ASN A 81 -1.35 41.59 -2.47
C ASN A 81 -2.63 42.14 -1.77
N LYS A 82 -2.49 42.54 -0.50
CA LYS A 82 -3.59 43.07 0.33
C LYS A 82 -3.28 44.49 0.80
N ASP A 83 -4.30 45.35 0.79
CA ASP A 83 -4.17 46.72 1.27
C ASP A 83 -4.05 46.81 2.81
N SER A 84 -4.69 45.87 3.51
CA SER A 84 -4.65 45.80 4.97
C SER A 84 -4.61 44.36 5.45
N ILE A 85 -3.87 44.12 6.51
CA ILE A 85 -3.84 42.86 7.24
C ILE A 85 -4.05 43.16 8.72
N SER A 86 -4.89 42.39 9.36
CA SER A 86 -5.18 42.55 10.80
C SER A 86 -4.98 41.25 11.56
N VAL A 87 -4.92 41.34 12.87
CA VAL A 87 -4.81 40.16 13.75
C VAL A 87 -5.99 40.16 14.69
N THR A 88 -6.75 39.06 14.71
CA THR A 88 -7.86 38.90 15.64
C THR A 88 -7.39 38.73 17.07
N SER A 89 -8.29 38.89 18.02
CA SER A 89 -8.04 38.64 19.44
C SER A 89 -7.61 37.19 19.76
N ASN A 90 -7.90 36.23 18.85
CA ASN A 90 -7.47 34.85 18.96
C ASN A 90 -6.11 34.58 18.31
N GLY A 91 -5.42 35.61 17.81
CA GLY A 91 -4.08 35.50 17.24
C GLY A 91 -4.01 34.89 15.84
N ILE A 92 -5.10 34.97 15.07
CA ILE A 92 -5.12 34.50 13.65
C ILE A 92 -4.98 35.69 12.72
N LEU A 93 -4.12 35.58 11.73
CA LEU A 93 -3.86 36.62 10.75
C LEU A 93 -5.09 36.86 9.85
N ASP A 94 -5.35 38.13 9.54
CA ASP A 94 -6.36 38.59 8.57
C ASP A 94 -7.82 38.21 8.90
N ASN A 95 -8.13 38.03 10.18
CA ASN A 95 -9.50 37.76 10.66
C ASN A 95 -10.15 36.51 10.06
N LEU A 96 -9.35 35.52 9.68
CA LEU A 96 -9.86 34.29 9.13
C LEU A 96 -10.76 33.55 10.12
N THR A 97 -12.00 33.27 9.71
CA THR A 97 -12.91 32.44 10.49
C THR A 97 -12.55 30.98 10.34
N LEU A 98 -12.34 30.29 11.45
CA LEU A 98 -12.08 28.86 11.46
C LEU A 98 -13.33 28.07 11.09
N HIS A 99 -13.19 27.01 10.29
CA HIS A 99 -14.26 26.05 10.01
C HIS A 99 -14.61 25.24 11.27
N TYR A 100 -13.61 24.96 12.10
CA TYR A 100 -13.74 24.20 13.34
C TYR A 100 -12.87 24.84 14.44
N PRO A 101 -13.32 24.84 15.71
CA PRO A 101 -12.47 25.35 16.79
C PRO A 101 -11.12 24.65 16.95
N ASN A 102 -11.04 23.39 16.50
CA ASN A 102 -9.85 22.54 16.51
C ASN A 102 -9.33 22.24 15.12
N GLU A 103 -9.41 23.19 14.19
CA GLU A 103 -9.10 22.98 12.78
C GLU A 103 -7.65 22.50 12.55
N ALA A 104 -6.69 23.02 13.31
CA ALA A 104 -5.30 22.58 13.24
C ALA A 104 -5.13 21.09 13.59
N ALA A 105 -5.81 20.59 14.62
CA ALA A 105 -5.77 19.17 14.96
C ALA A 105 -6.47 18.29 13.90
N ARG A 106 -7.56 18.79 13.29
CA ARG A 106 -8.24 18.09 12.19
C ARG A 106 -7.39 18.04 10.95
N HIS A 107 -6.68 19.12 10.62
CA HIS A 107 -5.72 19.10 9.51
C HIS A 107 -4.59 18.06 9.74
N LYS A 108 -4.03 18.01 10.95
CA LYS A 108 -3.04 17.00 11.29
C LYS A 108 -3.60 15.58 11.26
N LEU A 109 -4.88 15.40 11.54
CA LEU A 109 -5.55 14.11 11.36
C LEU A 109 -5.67 13.73 9.88
N LEU A 110 -6.01 14.70 9.00
CA LEU A 110 -6.01 14.54 7.55
C LEU A 110 -4.63 14.09 7.06
N ASP A 111 -3.56 14.76 7.50
CA ASP A 111 -2.17 14.40 7.18
C ASP A 111 -1.85 12.96 7.57
N VAL A 112 -2.23 12.54 8.79
CA VAL A 112 -2.00 11.16 9.26
C VAL A 112 -2.72 10.13 8.37
N ILE A 113 -3.97 10.39 8.00
CA ILE A 113 -4.72 9.49 7.11
C ILE A 113 -4.06 9.38 5.75
N GLY A 114 -3.67 10.52 5.15
CA GLY A 114 -3.01 10.58 3.85
C GLY A 114 -1.65 9.87 3.85
N ASP A 115 -0.81 10.17 4.84
CA ASP A 115 0.52 9.58 4.97
C ASP A 115 0.47 8.06 5.21
N LEU A 116 -0.48 7.58 6.02
CA LEU A 116 -0.65 6.16 6.30
C LEU A 116 -1.28 5.41 5.11
N ALA A 117 -1.97 6.07 4.19
CA ALA A 117 -2.44 5.45 2.96
C ALA A 117 -1.29 4.94 2.08
N LEU A 118 -0.07 5.50 2.23
CA LEU A 118 1.15 5.05 1.56
C LEU A 118 1.58 3.63 1.95
N ILE A 119 1.02 3.04 3.01
CA ILE A 119 1.22 1.63 3.37
C ILE A 119 0.71 0.70 2.27
N GLY A 120 -0.31 1.13 1.49
CA GLY A 120 -0.88 0.37 0.38
C GLY A 120 -1.81 -0.77 0.81
N THR A 121 -2.28 -0.75 2.06
CA THR A 121 -3.27 -1.72 2.58
C THR A 121 -4.21 -1.04 3.57
N ARG A 122 -5.38 -1.66 3.82
CA ARG A 122 -6.33 -1.14 4.80
C ARG A 122 -5.85 -1.42 6.22
N ILE A 123 -5.95 -0.42 7.08
CA ILE A 123 -5.69 -0.56 8.51
C ILE A 123 -7.01 -0.84 9.21
N GLN A 124 -7.07 -1.90 10.01
CA GLN A 124 -8.18 -2.19 10.91
C GLN A 124 -7.69 -1.99 12.35
N GLY A 125 -8.25 -0.99 13.04
CA GLY A 125 -7.84 -0.66 14.40
C GLY A 125 -7.93 0.82 14.72
N LYS A 126 -7.26 1.22 15.80
CA LYS A 126 -7.17 2.60 16.28
C LYS A 126 -5.75 3.13 16.09
N VAL A 127 -5.62 4.33 15.54
CA VAL A 127 -4.37 5.06 15.43
C VAL A 127 -4.45 6.28 16.34
N ILE A 128 -3.48 6.42 17.23
CA ILE A 128 -3.33 7.60 18.10
C ILE A 128 -1.99 8.25 17.73
N ALA A 129 -2.04 9.46 17.20
CA ALA A 129 -0.88 10.22 16.80
C ALA A 129 -0.71 11.45 17.69
N ASN A 130 0.37 11.48 18.44
CA ASN A 130 0.74 12.62 19.28
C ASN A 130 1.81 13.44 18.57
N LYS A 131 1.53 14.73 18.35
CA LYS A 131 2.39 15.67 17.61
C LYS A 131 2.84 15.10 16.25
N PRO A 132 1.89 14.64 15.40
CA PRO A 132 2.24 14.04 14.11
C PRO A 132 2.84 15.06 13.15
N GLY A 133 3.65 14.54 12.21
CA GLY A 133 4.22 15.30 11.10
C GLY A 133 4.56 14.38 9.95
N HIS A 134 4.58 14.88 8.72
CA HIS A 134 4.80 14.09 7.50
C HIS A 134 6.05 13.19 7.57
N PHE A 135 7.15 13.69 8.11
CA PHE A 135 8.37 12.89 8.25
C PHE A 135 8.14 11.66 9.14
N VAL A 136 7.60 11.86 10.35
CA VAL A 136 7.37 10.75 11.31
C VAL A 136 6.31 9.80 10.79
N ASN A 137 5.21 10.32 10.25
CA ASN A 137 4.11 9.52 9.69
C ASN A 137 4.61 8.62 8.54
N THR A 138 5.39 9.19 7.62
CA THR A 138 5.92 8.44 6.47
C THR A 138 6.98 7.43 6.87
N GLN A 139 7.83 7.72 7.88
CA GLN A 139 8.76 6.73 8.45
C GLN A 139 8.00 5.57 9.12
N PHE A 140 6.93 5.87 9.85
CA PHE A 140 6.07 4.85 10.44
C PHE A 140 5.39 4.00 9.35
N ALA A 141 4.83 4.63 8.31
CA ALA A 141 4.24 3.93 7.17
C ALA A 141 5.23 2.99 6.48
N LYS A 142 6.48 3.44 6.26
CA LYS A 142 7.56 2.60 5.71
C LYS A 142 7.89 1.42 6.61
N LYS A 143 8.00 1.65 7.93
CA LYS A 143 8.29 0.58 8.91
C LYS A 143 7.16 -0.45 8.94
N LEU A 144 5.91 -0.01 8.99
CA LEU A 144 4.75 -0.90 9.01
C LEU A 144 4.62 -1.69 7.70
N SER A 145 4.80 -1.04 6.55
CA SER A 145 4.84 -1.72 5.24
C SER A 145 5.92 -2.81 5.18
N LYS A 146 7.10 -2.57 5.80
CA LYS A 146 8.17 -3.58 5.88
C LYS A 146 7.77 -4.77 6.74
N ILE A 147 7.12 -4.53 7.88
CA ILE A 147 6.62 -5.60 8.79
C ILE A 147 5.56 -6.44 8.07
N ILE A 148 4.58 -5.80 7.44
CA ILE A 148 3.51 -6.49 6.69
C ILE A 148 4.09 -7.37 5.59
N LYS A 149 5.08 -6.86 4.84
CA LYS A 149 5.77 -7.66 3.80
C LYS A 149 6.51 -8.86 4.39
N LEU A 150 7.13 -8.68 5.55
CA LEU A 150 7.84 -9.77 6.24
C LEU A 150 6.86 -10.84 6.74
N GLU A 151 5.76 -10.44 7.33
CA GLU A 151 4.72 -11.35 7.81
C GLU A 151 4.09 -12.13 6.64
N ARG A 152 3.69 -11.46 5.56
CA ARG A 152 3.17 -12.13 4.36
C ARG A 152 4.14 -13.16 3.80
N ARG A 153 5.43 -12.84 3.81
CA ARG A 153 6.50 -13.72 3.33
C ARG A 153 6.71 -14.95 4.22
N ASN A 154 6.55 -14.79 5.55
CA ASN A 154 6.75 -15.86 6.52
C ASN A 154 5.46 -16.64 6.81
N ASN A 155 4.32 -16.15 6.34
CA ASN A 155 3.02 -16.77 6.56
C ASN A 155 2.81 -17.85 5.49
N VAL A 156 3.31 -19.05 5.77
CA VAL A 156 3.04 -20.23 4.96
C VAL A 156 1.54 -20.49 4.99
N PRO A 157 0.85 -20.63 3.83
CA PRO A 157 -0.56 -20.93 3.82
C PRO A 157 -0.84 -22.24 4.58
N ASN A 158 -1.70 -22.18 5.57
CA ASN A 158 -2.14 -23.35 6.31
C ASN A 158 -3.28 -24.04 5.56
N ILE A 159 -2.92 -25.00 4.70
CA ILE A 159 -3.87 -25.73 3.86
C ILE A 159 -3.83 -27.20 4.22
N ASP A 160 -5.01 -27.76 4.43
CA ASP A 160 -5.16 -29.21 4.44
C ASP A 160 -5.16 -29.75 3.01
N LEU A 161 -4.08 -30.41 2.62
CA LEU A 161 -3.91 -30.99 1.27
C LEU A 161 -4.86 -32.18 1.02
N ASN A 162 -5.52 -32.71 2.06
CA ASN A 162 -6.51 -33.79 1.96
C ASN A 162 -7.94 -33.27 1.72
N GLN A 163 -8.17 -31.97 1.91
CA GLN A 163 -9.48 -31.39 1.62
C GLN A 163 -9.78 -31.42 0.10
N THR A 164 -11.05 -31.39 -0.27
CA THR A 164 -11.47 -31.25 -1.64
C THR A 164 -10.98 -29.91 -2.19
N PRO A 165 -10.22 -29.89 -3.30
CA PRO A 165 -9.76 -28.65 -3.91
C PRO A 165 -10.93 -27.88 -4.54
N VAL A 166 -10.79 -26.56 -4.65
CA VAL A 166 -11.71 -25.68 -5.39
C VAL A 166 -11.65 -26.03 -6.90
N MET A 167 -10.45 -26.37 -7.40
CA MET A 167 -10.26 -26.85 -8.77
C MET A 167 -9.27 -28.04 -8.76
N ASP A 168 -9.66 -29.12 -9.42
CA ASP A 168 -8.78 -30.21 -9.77
C ASP A 168 -8.03 -29.94 -11.08
N VAL A 169 -7.19 -30.88 -11.53
CA VAL A 169 -6.38 -30.74 -12.75
C VAL A 169 -7.24 -30.58 -14.01
N ASN A 170 -8.43 -31.19 -14.07
CA ASN A 170 -9.30 -31.09 -15.23
C ASN A 170 -9.89 -29.66 -15.32
N ALA A 171 -10.43 -29.16 -14.23
CA ALA A 171 -10.93 -27.79 -14.15
C ALA A 171 -9.83 -26.74 -14.44
N ILE A 172 -8.58 -27.01 -14.02
CA ILE A 172 -7.42 -26.17 -14.35
C ILE A 172 -7.13 -26.21 -15.85
N MET A 173 -7.17 -27.40 -16.49
CA MET A 173 -6.96 -27.53 -17.94
C MET A 173 -8.08 -26.89 -18.77
N ASP A 174 -9.30 -26.80 -18.25
CA ASP A 174 -10.39 -26.10 -18.93
C ASP A 174 -10.17 -24.58 -18.90
N MET A 175 -9.44 -24.10 -17.94
CA MET A 175 -9.14 -22.65 -17.76
C MET A 175 -7.80 -22.22 -18.37
N LEU A 176 -6.73 -23.00 -18.13
CA LEU A 176 -5.39 -22.68 -18.61
C LEU A 176 -5.12 -23.36 -19.98
N PRO A 177 -4.46 -22.68 -20.93
CA PRO A 177 -4.07 -23.30 -22.20
C PRO A 177 -2.93 -24.30 -22.07
N HIS A 178 -2.19 -24.28 -20.96
CA HIS A 178 -1.03 -25.12 -20.69
C HIS A 178 -1.41 -26.61 -20.61
N ARG A 179 -0.52 -27.47 -21.11
CA ARG A 179 -0.67 -28.94 -21.09
C ARG A 179 0.63 -29.58 -20.66
N PRO A 180 0.62 -30.80 -20.12
CA PRO A 180 1.85 -31.57 -19.89
C PRO A 180 2.75 -31.64 -21.13
N PRO A 181 4.08 -31.50 -21.02
CA PRO A 181 4.84 -31.38 -19.75
C PRO A 181 4.98 -29.97 -19.20
N PHE A 182 4.23 -28.98 -19.69
CA PHE A 182 4.34 -27.56 -19.28
C PHE A 182 3.17 -27.06 -18.44
N LEU A 183 2.36 -27.97 -17.89
CA LEU A 183 1.34 -27.64 -16.88
C LEU A 183 1.93 -27.87 -15.48
N PHE A 184 2.07 -26.79 -14.68
CA PHE A 184 2.74 -26.81 -13.39
C PHE A 184 1.81 -26.49 -12.21
N VAL A 185 0.51 -26.69 -12.36
CA VAL A 185 -0.47 -26.55 -11.25
C VAL A 185 -1.34 -27.81 -11.24
N ASP A 186 -1.38 -28.52 -10.11
CA ASP A 186 -2.14 -29.75 -9.96
C ASP A 186 -3.52 -29.53 -9.34
N LYS A 187 -3.61 -28.58 -8.37
CA LYS A 187 -4.84 -28.26 -7.65
C LYS A 187 -4.87 -26.80 -7.23
N VAL A 188 -6.08 -26.24 -7.07
CA VAL A 188 -6.32 -24.94 -6.44
C VAL A 188 -7.15 -25.17 -5.19
N TYR A 189 -6.71 -24.65 -4.04
CA TYR A 189 -7.37 -24.81 -2.76
C TYR A 189 -8.13 -23.55 -2.29
N GLU A 190 -7.70 -22.37 -2.77
CA GLU A 190 -8.36 -21.12 -2.49
C GLU A 190 -8.36 -20.24 -3.75
N LEU A 191 -9.52 -19.67 -4.07
CA LEU A 191 -9.70 -18.73 -5.17
C LEU A 191 -10.67 -17.64 -4.72
N SER A 192 -10.18 -16.42 -4.63
CA SER A 192 -10.93 -15.23 -4.25
C SER A 192 -10.69 -14.10 -5.26
N PRO A 193 -11.42 -12.98 -5.24
CA PRO A 193 -11.25 -11.92 -6.24
C PRO A 193 -9.83 -11.33 -6.37
N ASN A 194 -8.98 -11.50 -5.35
CA ASN A 194 -7.64 -10.90 -5.32
C ASN A 194 -6.54 -11.84 -4.83
N HIS A 195 -6.86 -13.11 -4.59
CA HIS A 195 -5.91 -14.09 -4.07
C HIS A 195 -6.24 -15.51 -4.54
N VAL A 196 -5.20 -16.29 -4.81
CA VAL A 196 -5.29 -17.71 -5.18
C VAL A 196 -4.20 -18.51 -4.47
N ILE A 197 -4.57 -19.73 -4.04
CA ILE A 197 -3.62 -20.71 -3.53
C ILE A 197 -3.71 -21.97 -4.37
N GLY A 198 -2.61 -22.31 -5.03
CA GLY A 198 -2.45 -23.53 -5.81
C GLY A 198 -1.33 -24.43 -5.28
N CYS A 199 -1.26 -25.63 -5.79
CA CYS A 199 -0.16 -26.55 -5.50
C CYS A 199 0.36 -27.29 -6.72
N LYS A 200 1.62 -27.75 -6.62
CA LYS A 200 2.25 -28.69 -7.55
C LYS A 200 2.99 -29.76 -6.75
N ASN A 201 2.70 -31.01 -7.08
CA ASN A 201 3.51 -32.14 -6.62
C ASN A 201 4.71 -32.31 -7.55
N VAL A 202 5.90 -32.24 -6.98
CA VAL A 202 7.15 -32.37 -7.73
C VAL A 202 7.57 -33.83 -7.74
N THR A 203 7.39 -34.51 -8.87
CA THR A 203 7.72 -35.92 -9.00
C THR A 203 9.00 -36.13 -9.82
N MET A 204 9.70 -37.26 -9.62
CA MET A 204 10.90 -37.60 -10.42
C MET A 204 10.59 -37.83 -11.91
N ASN A 205 9.30 -37.97 -12.26
CA ASN A 205 8.87 -38.18 -13.66
C ASN A 205 8.86 -36.87 -14.49
N GLU A 206 9.11 -35.72 -13.87
CA GLU A 206 9.22 -34.45 -14.59
C GLU A 206 10.42 -34.48 -15.55
N THR A 207 10.18 -34.09 -16.81
CA THR A 207 11.18 -34.20 -17.89
C THR A 207 12.44 -33.36 -17.65
N PHE A 208 12.32 -32.25 -16.94
CA PHE A 208 13.46 -31.38 -16.66
C PHE A 208 14.50 -31.98 -15.70
N PHE A 209 14.15 -33.03 -14.92
CA PHE A 209 15.12 -33.73 -14.06
C PHE A 209 16.11 -34.58 -14.83
N GLN A 210 15.85 -34.90 -16.11
CA GLN A 210 16.81 -35.58 -16.97
C GLN A 210 18.10 -34.79 -17.16
N GLY A 211 18.00 -33.45 -17.15
CA GLY A 211 19.13 -32.55 -17.36
C GLY A 211 19.47 -31.65 -16.16
N HIS A 212 18.58 -31.50 -15.20
CA HIS A 212 18.78 -30.50 -14.12
C HIS A 212 18.68 -31.09 -12.70
N PHE A 213 19.69 -31.84 -12.19
CA PHE A 213 20.94 -32.27 -12.79
C PHE A 213 21.08 -33.79 -12.64
N PRO A 214 21.78 -34.51 -13.53
CA PRO A 214 22.04 -35.96 -13.38
C PRO A 214 22.68 -36.24 -12.01
N GLY A 215 22.07 -37.16 -11.24
CA GLY A 215 22.54 -37.51 -9.88
C GLY A 215 22.22 -36.54 -8.77
N ALA A 216 21.72 -35.32 -9.10
CA ALA A 216 21.35 -34.31 -8.12
C ALA A 216 20.11 -33.53 -8.60
N PRO A 217 18.92 -34.14 -8.66
CA PRO A 217 17.74 -33.53 -9.25
C PRO A 217 17.27 -32.34 -8.42
N VAL A 218 17.14 -31.18 -9.05
CA VAL A 218 16.63 -29.94 -8.48
C VAL A 218 15.68 -29.31 -9.47
N MET A 219 14.47 -28.92 -9.07
CA MET A 219 13.55 -28.21 -9.94
C MET A 219 14.15 -26.87 -10.35
N PRO A 220 14.19 -26.56 -11.67
CA PRO A 220 14.69 -25.28 -12.14
C PRO A 220 13.92 -24.11 -11.51
N GLY A 221 14.63 -23.13 -10.94
CA GLY A 221 13.99 -21.98 -10.27
C GLY A 221 13.05 -21.21 -11.19
N VAL A 222 13.40 -21.09 -12.48
CA VAL A 222 12.55 -20.44 -13.49
C VAL A 222 11.22 -21.17 -13.69
N LEU A 223 11.17 -22.49 -13.54
CA LEU A 223 9.93 -23.26 -13.60
C LEU A 223 9.10 -23.14 -12.32
N ILE A 224 9.71 -22.84 -11.18
CA ILE A 224 8.97 -22.46 -9.96
C ILE A 224 8.24 -21.13 -10.18
N VAL A 225 8.89 -20.16 -10.84
CA VAL A 225 8.27 -18.86 -11.18
C VAL A 225 7.16 -19.07 -12.22
N GLU A 226 7.36 -19.93 -13.20
CA GLU A 226 6.33 -20.28 -14.18
C GLU A 226 5.10 -20.92 -13.51
N ALA A 227 5.30 -21.90 -12.64
CA ALA A 227 4.21 -22.53 -11.87
C ALA A 227 3.44 -21.51 -11.01
N MET A 228 4.16 -20.57 -10.41
CA MET A 228 3.60 -19.44 -9.68
C MET A 228 2.75 -18.54 -10.59
N ALA A 229 3.23 -18.28 -11.81
CA ALA A 229 2.52 -17.50 -12.81
C ALA A 229 1.26 -18.19 -13.33
N GLN A 230 1.33 -19.49 -13.60
CA GLN A 230 0.16 -20.27 -13.97
C GLN A 230 -0.90 -20.25 -12.87
N THR A 231 -0.50 -20.38 -11.59
CA THR A 231 -1.39 -20.24 -10.44
C THR A 231 -2.03 -18.85 -10.43
N GLY A 232 -1.23 -17.79 -10.62
CA GLY A 232 -1.74 -16.42 -10.74
C GLY A 232 -2.63 -16.19 -11.95
N GLY A 233 -2.34 -16.87 -13.08
CA GLY A 233 -3.13 -16.85 -14.29
C GLY A 233 -4.57 -17.35 -14.07
N ILE A 234 -4.75 -18.39 -13.25
CA ILE A 234 -6.07 -18.87 -12.85
C ILE A 234 -6.88 -17.74 -12.17
N LEU A 235 -6.26 -16.98 -11.27
CA LEU A 235 -6.93 -15.84 -10.62
C LEU A 235 -7.40 -14.80 -11.66
N VAL A 236 -6.56 -14.50 -12.65
CA VAL A 236 -6.89 -13.48 -13.67
C VAL A 236 -7.96 -13.99 -14.61
N LEU A 237 -7.81 -15.22 -15.12
CA LEU A 237 -8.76 -15.85 -16.04
C LEU A 237 -10.14 -16.09 -15.39
N ASN A 238 -10.20 -16.27 -14.08
CA ASN A 238 -11.47 -16.36 -13.35
C ASN A 238 -12.28 -15.04 -13.36
N THR A 239 -11.72 -13.94 -13.88
CA THR A 239 -12.42 -12.66 -14.00
C THR A 239 -13.12 -12.46 -15.36
N VAL A 240 -12.91 -13.35 -16.31
CA VAL A 240 -13.53 -13.31 -17.64
C VAL A 240 -14.54 -14.45 -17.80
N PRO A 241 -15.59 -14.29 -18.64
CA PRO A 241 -16.66 -15.29 -18.78
C PRO A 241 -16.25 -16.54 -19.57
N ASP A 242 -15.25 -16.44 -20.42
CA ASP A 242 -14.82 -17.46 -21.38
C ASP A 242 -13.29 -17.62 -21.35
N PRO A 243 -12.70 -18.08 -20.20
CA PRO A 243 -11.26 -18.10 -19.95
C PRO A 243 -10.46 -18.89 -20.99
N GLU A 244 -11.07 -19.91 -21.61
CA GLU A 244 -10.47 -20.75 -22.66
C GLU A 244 -10.12 -19.96 -23.93
N ASN A 245 -10.69 -18.78 -24.14
CA ASN A 245 -10.43 -17.93 -25.29
C ASN A 245 -9.31 -16.91 -25.07
N TYR A 246 -8.70 -16.92 -23.86
CA TYR A 246 -7.63 -15.97 -23.52
C TYR A 246 -6.28 -16.64 -23.33
N LEU A 247 -5.25 -15.93 -23.76
CA LEU A 247 -3.85 -16.27 -23.46
C LEU A 247 -3.27 -15.22 -22.53
N THR A 248 -2.49 -15.67 -21.57
CA THR A 248 -1.81 -14.78 -20.62
C THR A 248 -0.34 -14.66 -20.98
N PHE A 249 0.14 -13.45 -21.20
CA PHE A 249 1.52 -13.18 -21.55
C PHE A 249 2.23 -12.38 -20.46
N PHE A 250 3.43 -12.81 -20.11
CA PHE A 250 4.30 -12.05 -19.23
C PHE A 250 4.66 -10.71 -19.85
N MET A 251 4.51 -9.64 -19.07
CA MET A 251 5.03 -8.32 -19.38
C MET A 251 6.33 -8.05 -18.63
N LYS A 252 6.40 -8.52 -17.35
CA LYS A 252 7.52 -8.20 -16.47
C LYS A 252 7.59 -9.18 -15.30
N MET A 253 8.80 -9.48 -14.87
CA MET A 253 9.12 -10.19 -13.62
C MET A 253 10.09 -9.34 -12.82
N ASP A 254 9.73 -9.04 -11.57
CA ASP A 254 10.55 -8.25 -10.65
C ASP A 254 10.80 -8.98 -9.35
N LYS A 255 11.86 -8.59 -8.65
CA LYS A 255 12.17 -9.01 -7.28
C LYS A 255 12.20 -10.54 -7.11
N VAL A 256 12.53 -11.24 -8.18
CA VAL A 256 12.65 -12.70 -8.17
C VAL A 256 13.79 -13.10 -7.23
N LYS A 257 13.49 -13.99 -6.28
CA LYS A 257 14.48 -14.54 -5.35
C LYS A 257 14.21 -16.00 -5.09
N PHE A 258 15.25 -16.80 -5.19
CA PHE A 258 15.26 -18.22 -4.83
C PHE A 258 15.90 -18.37 -3.45
N LYS A 259 15.23 -19.09 -2.53
CA LYS A 259 15.64 -19.21 -1.13
C LYS A 259 16.06 -20.62 -0.77
N GLN A 260 15.39 -21.62 -1.34
CA GLN A 260 15.64 -23.02 -1.08
C GLN A 260 15.49 -23.84 -2.35
N LYS A 261 16.20 -24.97 -2.40
CA LYS A 261 16.05 -25.98 -3.44
C LYS A 261 14.69 -26.66 -3.28
N VAL A 262 14.12 -27.03 -4.42
CA VAL A 262 12.93 -27.88 -4.54
C VAL A 262 13.37 -29.14 -5.24
N VAL A 263 13.06 -30.29 -4.67
CA VAL A 263 13.53 -31.60 -5.12
C VAL A 263 12.35 -32.55 -5.33
N PRO A 264 12.54 -33.67 -6.07
CA PRO A 264 11.50 -34.68 -6.17
C PRO A 264 11.02 -35.19 -4.81
N GLY A 265 9.70 -35.28 -4.65
CA GLY A 265 9.02 -35.59 -3.39
C GLY A 265 8.49 -34.37 -2.65
N ASP A 266 8.90 -33.16 -3.01
CA ASP A 266 8.33 -31.95 -2.45
C ASP A 266 6.94 -31.65 -3.02
N THR A 267 6.08 -31.02 -2.22
CA THR A 267 4.87 -30.34 -2.69
C THR A 267 5.05 -28.84 -2.55
N LEU A 268 5.00 -28.15 -3.69
CA LEU A 268 5.00 -26.69 -3.73
C LEU A 268 3.59 -26.16 -3.45
N ILE A 269 3.49 -25.18 -2.57
CA ILE A 269 2.30 -24.37 -2.35
C ILE A 269 2.57 -22.97 -2.86
N PHE A 270 1.74 -22.50 -3.77
CA PHE A 270 1.80 -21.16 -4.33
C PHE A 270 0.74 -20.29 -3.69
N SER A 271 1.12 -19.07 -3.29
CA SER A 271 0.22 -18.02 -2.80
C SER A 271 0.43 -16.79 -3.66
N CYS A 272 -0.55 -16.44 -4.49
CA CYS A 272 -0.49 -15.30 -5.39
C CYS A 272 -1.59 -14.30 -5.04
N SER A 273 -1.23 -13.02 -4.88
CA SER A 273 -2.15 -11.94 -4.53
C SER A 273 -1.96 -10.74 -5.44
N LEU A 274 -3.06 -10.13 -5.88
CA LEU A 274 -2.99 -8.87 -6.61
C LEU A 274 -2.39 -7.77 -5.74
N ILE A 275 -1.41 -7.04 -6.28
CA ILE A 275 -0.83 -5.83 -5.67
C ILE A 275 -1.72 -4.63 -5.99
N THR A 276 -2.27 -4.59 -7.21
CA THR A 276 -3.21 -3.58 -7.69
C THR A 276 -4.40 -4.27 -8.35
N PRO A 277 -5.58 -3.64 -8.38
CA PRO A 277 -6.71 -4.15 -9.16
C PRO A 277 -6.34 -4.34 -10.64
N ILE A 278 -6.91 -5.38 -11.27
CA ILE A 278 -6.74 -5.63 -12.71
C ILE A 278 -7.32 -4.44 -13.48
N ARG A 279 -6.56 -3.91 -14.45
CA ARG A 279 -6.98 -2.80 -15.32
C ARG A 279 -6.58 -3.08 -16.77
N ARG A 280 -7.54 -2.99 -17.69
CA ARG A 280 -7.34 -3.20 -19.13
C ARG A 280 -6.63 -4.52 -19.45
N GLY A 281 -7.02 -5.59 -18.75
CA GLY A 281 -6.39 -6.90 -18.90
C GLY A 281 -5.00 -7.03 -18.26
N ILE A 282 -4.44 -5.97 -17.68
CA ILE A 282 -3.13 -6.01 -17.02
C ILE A 282 -3.33 -6.34 -15.54
N CYS A 283 -2.63 -7.38 -15.08
CA CYS A 283 -2.54 -7.77 -13.68
C CYS A 283 -1.12 -7.56 -13.14
N HIS A 284 -1.03 -7.17 -11.87
CA HIS A 284 0.23 -7.06 -11.13
C HIS A 284 0.07 -7.77 -9.80
N MET A 285 0.86 -8.80 -9.56
CA MET A 285 0.70 -9.66 -8.38
C MET A 285 2.02 -9.98 -7.70
N GLN A 286 1.93 -10.25 -6.40
CA GLN A 286 2.98 -10.81 -5.58
C GLN A 286 2.75 -12.31 -5.48
N GLY A 287 3.75 -13.10 -5.83
CA GLY A 287 3.75 -14.54 -5.68
C GLY A 287 4.79 -15.03 -4.67
N TYR A 288 4.42 -16.09 -3.97
CA TYR A 288 5.28 -16.84 -3.06
C TYR A 288 5.11 -18.33 -3.32
N ALA A 289 6.22 -19.08 -3.30
CA ALA A 289 6.24 -20.53 -3.38
C ALA A 289 6.86 -21.12 -2.11
N TYR A 290 6.20 -22.08 -1.51
CA TYR A 290 6.61 -22.74 -0.28
C TYR A 290 6.73 -24.25 -0.50
N ALA A 291 7.72 -24.86 0.14
CA ALA A 291 7.84 -26.32 0.29
C ALA A 291 8.26 -26.65 1.73
N ASN A 292 7.69 -27.72 2.29
CA ASN A 292 8.02 -28.20 3.63
C ASN A 292 7.93 -27.09 4.71
N GLY A 293 6.90 -26.22 4.60
CA GLY A 293 6.69 -25.11 5.52
C GLY A 293 7.68 -23.95 5.39
N LYS A 294 8.48 -23.88 4.31
CA LYS A 294 9.50 -22.85 4.12
C LYS A 294 9.37 -22.18 2.76
N LEU A 295 9.65 -20.87 2.73
CA LEU A 295 9.68 -20.09 1.48
C LEU A 295 10.80 -20.55 0.57
N CYS A 296 10.46 -21.02 -0.63
CA CYS A 296 11.41 -21.45 -1.67
C CYS A 296 11.69 -20.38 -2.71
N ALA A 297 10.66 -19.65 -3.15
CA ALA A 297 10.80 -18.56 -4.11
C ALA A 297 9.79 -17.45 -3.85
N GLU A 298 10.15 -16.25 -4.28
CA GLU A 298 9.28 -15.08 -4.31
C GLU A 298 9.47 -14.29 -5.61
N ALA A 299 8.40 -13.69 -6.13
CA ALA A 299 8.45 -12.85 -7.33
C ALA A 299 7.31 -11.85 -7.36
N GLU A 300 7.53 -10.68 -7.96
CA GLU A 300 6.46 -9.81 -8.46
C GLU A 300 6.27 -10.10 -9.95
N LEU A 301 5.04 -10.37 -10.35
CA LEU A 301 4.69 -10.80 -11.71
C LEU A 301 3.70 -9.80 -12.32
N MET A 302 3.97 -9.36 -13.54
CA MET A 302 3.04 -8.56 -14.31
C MET A 302 2.74 -9.30 -15.62
N ALA A 303 1.46 -9.46 -15.92
CA ALA A 303 0.98 -10.13 -17.11
C ALA A 303 -0.24 -9.43 -17.67
N GLN A 304 -0.54 -9.74 -18.95
CA GLN A 304 -1.72 -9.26 -19.67
C GLN A 304 -2.48 -10.44 -20.25
N ILE A 305 -3.81 -10.40 -20.18
CA ILE A 305 -4.77 -11.25 -20.88
C ILE A 305 -5.38 -10.52 -22.06
#